data_1105b9830ebd1f172efd24d20568d064
#
_entry.id   1105b9830ebd1f172efd24d20568d064
#
_cell.length_a   1.000
_cell.length_b   1.000
_cell.length_c   1.000
_cell.angle_alpha   90.00
_cell.angle_beta   90.00
_cell.angle_gamma   90.00
#
_symmetry.space_group_name_H-M   'P 1'
#
loop_
_entity.id
_entity.type
_entity.pdbx_description
1 polymer ?
#
loop_
_entity_poly.entity_id
_entity_poly.type
_entity_poly.pdbx_seq_one_letter_code
_entity_poly.pdbx_strand_id
1 'polypeptide(L)'
;MNVGITFGCFCPLHQGHLDLIMRAKKENDLSFVAVCGYDGDPRGEEVGLPLLKRYRIIYNYLNDDTCKVIMVNDTELGLDESMSPHNWLVWSKAIFDQIVKVTGTLLSDIHFRWYVAEEFYEQRLCENGYGKMSNLSEEVILVDRNENPISGTLCRTHPLKYWNKITPPFRAYFSRNILIAGTASEGKTTLTRDIGKYFALPYSYEKGRDNCALKTDPELNVKDFIYNIYEQHKYNEELICSPQNPGVFLSDTDNMVTLMYAKPYSERADFGIDEDDYKLLYDLAAAYDKTTSWDKIFLLSPHKKGIVNDGERYMPDSDYEIRCKFFEHLKSLYDEFGYEYEILDGNYYENFLRVRDYIRGLYDE
;
A
#
# COMPACT_ATOMS: atom_id res chain seq x y z
N MET A 1 -11.72 22.29 31.09
CA MET A 1 -11.82 21.75 29.72
C MET A 1 -11.73 20.22 29.77
N ASN A 2 -12.64 19.51 29.12
CA ASN A 2 -12.59 18.05 29.03
C ASN A 2 -11.78 17.63 27.78
N VAL A 3 -10.81 16.77 27.97
CA VAL A 3 -9.95 16.28 26.89
C VAL A 3 -10.02 14.77 26.82
N GLY A 4 -10.56 14.25 25.70
CA GLY A 4 -10.59 12.83 25.41
C GLY A 4 -9.28 12.36 24.78
N ILE A 5 -8.74 11.22 25.22
CA ILE A 5 -7.49 10.64 24.71
C ILE A 5 -7.74 9.22 24.26
N THR A 6 -7.34 8.93 23.03
CA THR A 6 -7.23 7.58 22.49
C THR A 6 -5.80 7.35 22.03
N PHE A 7 -5.32 6.13 22.10
CA PHE A 7 -3.97 5.79 21.71
C PHE A 7 -3.88 4.38 21.09
N GLY A 8 -2.85 4.17 20.32
CA GLY A 8 -2.59 2.86 19.74
C GLY A 8 -1.47 2.87 18.70
N CYS A 9 -1.06 1.68 18.31
CA CYS A 9 -0.14 1.48 17.21
C CYS A 9 -0.79 1.84 15.85
N PHE A 10 -2.11 1.60 15.71
CA PHE A 10 -2.90 1.87 14.50
C PHE A 10 -2.27 1.29 13.22
N CYS A 11 -1.87 0.04 13.25
CA CYS A 11 -1.28 -0.66 12.12
C CYS A 11 -2.14 -1.89 11.72
N PRO A 12 -3.16 -1.71 10.85
CA PRO A 12 -3.73 -0.45 10.36
C PRO A 12 -4.71 0.21 11.35
N LEU A 13 -5.09 1.46 11.07
CA LEU A 13 -6.28 2.06 11.65
C LEU A 13 -7.51 1.32 11.09
N HIS A 14 -8.41 0.87 11.97
CA HIS A 14 -9.60 0.10 11.60
C HIS A 14 -10.86 0.63 12.30
N GLN A 15 -12.03 0.14 11.91
CA GLN A 15 -13.32 0.64 12.42
C GLN A 15 -13.41 0.63 13.94
N GLY A 16 -12.92 -0.41 14.62
CA GLY A 16 -12.94 -0.45 16.09
C GLY A 16 -12.14 0.67 16.74
N HIS A 17 -11.04 1.12 16.12
CA HIS A 17 -10.33 2.32 16.58
C HIS A 17 -11.16 3.60 16.31
N LEU A 18 -11.80 3.69 15.13
CA LEU A 18 -12.62 4.86 14.81
C LEU A 18 -13.80 5.02 15.76
N ASP A 19 -14.45 3.92 16.17
CA ASP A 19 -15.56 3.98 17.12
C ASP A 19 -15.12 4.61 18.44
N LEU A 20 -13.95 4.19 18.93
CA LEU A 20 -13.33 4.73 20.14
C LEU A 20 -12.99 6.23 19.99
N ILE A 21 -12.35 6.59 18.88
CA ILE A 21 -11.95 7.96 18.57
C ILE A 21 -13.18 8.87 18.42
N MET A 22 -14.22 8.41 17.71
CA MET A 22 -15.47 9.18 17.54
C MET A 22 -16.22 9.36 18.85
N ARG A 23 -16.19 8.38 19.74
CA ARG A 23 -16.75 8.52 21.08
C ARG A 23 -15.99 9.58 21.89
N ALA A 24 -14.64 9.47 21.93
CA ALA A 24 -13.80 10.47 22.59
C ALA A 24 -14.06 11.88 22.05
N LYS A 25 -14.20 12.02 20.74
CA LYS A 25 -14.47 13.30 20.06
C LYS A 25 -15.85 13.88 20.43
N LYS A 26 -16.89 13.05 20.58
CA LYS A 26 -18.26 13.51 20.89
C LYS A 26 -18.48 13.88 22.36
N GLU A 27 -17.79 13.21 23.26
CA GLU A 27 -18.00 13.34 24.70
C GLU A 27 -17.09 14.40 25.36
N ASN A 28 -16.20 15.06 24.60
CA ASN A 28 -15.23 16.01 25.14
C ASN A 28 -15.17 17.30 24.33
N ASP A 29 -14.61 18.36 24.93
CA ASP A 29 -14.39 19.65 24.28
C ASP A 29 -13.33 19.55 23.18
N LEU A 30 -12.32 18.69 23.39
CA LEU A 30 -11.25 18.39 22.46
C LEU A 30 -10.81 16.93 22.63
N SER A 31 -10.41 16.29 21.54
CA SER A 31 -9.88 14.92 21.59
C SER A 31 -8.47 14.85 21.02
N PHE A 32 -7.68 13.89 21.53
CA PHE A 32 -6.35 13.59 21.06
C PHE A 32 -6.24 12.11 20.65
N VAL A 33 -5.65 11.88 19.50
CA VAL A 33 -5.29 10.54 19.01
C VAL A 33 -3.78 10.43 19.04
N ALA A 34 -3.25 9.65 19.99
CA ALA A 34 -1.82 9.40 20.12
C ALA A 34 -1.42 8.18 19.30
N VAL A 35 -0.72 8.41 18.19
CA VAL A 35 -0.13 7.35 17.37
C VAL A 35 1.18 6.93 18.00
N CYS A 36 1.21 5.70 18.53
CA CYS A 36 2.32 5.19 19.34
C CYS A 36 3.11 4.11 18.63
N GLY A 37 4.37 3.99 18.97
CA GLY A 37 5.25 2.93 18.48
C GLY A 37 6.72 3.27 18.69
N TYR A 38 7.58 2.42 18.16
CA TYR A 38 9.03 2.56 18.22
C TYR A 38 9.65 2.40 16.82
N ASP A 39 10.89 2.86 16.67
CA ASP A 39 11.62 2.75 15.42
C ASP A 39 11.95 1.27 15.13
N GLY A 40 11.66 0.82 13.91
CA GLY A 40 11.85 -0.59 13.53
C GLY A 40 10.75 -1.54 14.04
N ASP A 41 9.57 -1.03 14.44
CA ASP A 41 8.42 -1.86 14.81
C ASP A 41 8.03 -2.81 13.65
N PRO A 42 8.27 -4.15 13.77
CA PRO A 42 8.07 -5.09 12.67
C PRO A 42 6.63 -5.09 12.15
N ARG A 43 5.64 -4.81 13.01
CA ARG A 43 4.22 -4.73 12.61
C ARG A 43 3.97 -3.66 11.54
N GLY A 44 4.77 -2.59 11.56
CA GLY A 44 4.71 -1.52 10.58
C GLY A 44 5.67 -1.72 9.42
N GLU A 45 6.92 -2.12 9.71
CA GLU A 45 7.96 -2.26 8.68
C GLU A 45 7.58 -3.32 7.63
N GLU A 46 7.08 -4.49 8.06
CA GLU A 46 6.66 -5.59 7.19
C GLU A 46 5.58 -5.20 6.15
N VAL A 47 4.76 -4.20 6.47
CA VAL A 47 3.69 -3.72 5.59
C VAL A 47 3.96 -2.32 5.04
N GLY A 48 5.19 -1.82 5.14
CA GLY A 48 5.59 -0.50 4.65
C GLY A 48 4.90 0.67 5.38
N LEU A 49 4.56 0.49 6.67
CA LEU A 49 3.87 1.46 7.53
C LEU A 49 4.68 1.78 8.82
N PRO A 50 5.92 2.29 8.72
CA PRO A 50 6.67 2.75 9.89
C PRO A 50 5.91 3.84 10.66
N LEU A 51 6.28 4.07 11.92
CA LEU A 51 5.56 4.98 12.83
C LEU A 51 5.26 6.36 12.22
N LEU A 52 6.26 7.01 11.63
CA LEU A 52 6.09 8.33 11.03
C LEU A 52 5.08 8.32 9.86
N LYS A 53 5.07 7.25 9.06
CA LYS A 53 4.13 7.12 7.94
C LYS A 53 2.70 6.91 8.44
N ARG A 54 2.50 6.05 9.45
CA ARG A 54 1.20 5.86 10.11
C ARG A 54 0.69 7.17 10.71
N TYR A 55 1.54 7.90 11.43
CA TYR A 55 1.20 9.20 11.98
C TYR A 55 0.73 10.18 10.89
N ARG A 56 1.48 10.32 9.79
CA ARG A 56 1.11 11.24 8.68
C ARG A 56 -0.23 10.87 8.04
N ILE A 57 -0.47 9.59 7.81
CA ILE A 57 -1.74 9.10 7.24
C ILE A 57 -2.90 9.43 8.19
N ILE A 58 -2.76 9.14 9.49
CA ILE A 58 -3.80 9.39 10.49
C ILE A 58 -4.00 10.88 10.70
N TYR A 59 -2.94 11.67 10.73
CA TYR A 59 -3.00 13.13 10.82
C TYR A 59 -3.83 13.71 9.67
N ASN A 60 -3.54 13.35 8.43
CA ASN A 60 -4.28 13.81 7.26
C ASN A 60 -5.75 13.36 7.26
N TYR A 61 -6.04 12.23 7.90
CA TYR A 61 -7.37 11.64 7.91
C TYR A 61 -8.26 12.14 9.05
N LEU A 62 -7.71 12.43 10.23
CA LEU A 62 -8.48 12.71 11.45
C LEU A 62 -8.24 14.10 12.06
N ASN A 63 -7.12 14.77 11.76
CA ASN A 63 -6.76 16.02 12.44
C ASN A 63 -7.67 17.17 11.99
N ASP A 64 -8.41 17.72 12.93
CA ASP A 64 -9.30 18.88 12.72
C ASP A 64 -9.36 19.76 13.99
N ASP A 65 -10.32 20.70 14.06
CA ASP A 65 -10.42 21.63 15.18
C ASP A 65 -10.84 20.95 16.50
N THR A 66 -11.48 19.83 16.45
CA THR A 66 -12.01 19.08 17.62
C THR A 66 -11.26 17.77 17.89
N CYS A 67 -10.37 17.38 17.00
CA CYS A 67 -9.55 16.18 17.12
C CYS A 67 -8.10 16.49 16.68
N LYS A 68 -7.16 16.32 17.58
CA LYS A 68 -5.73 16.52 17.31
C LYS A 68 -5.00 15.18 17.28
N VAL A 69 -4.15 15.01 16.30
CA VAL A 69 -3.32 13.81 16.17
C VAL A 69 -1.90 14.13 16.60
N ILE A 70 -1.37 13.35 17.54
CA ILE A 70 -0.02 13.47 18.06
C ILE A 70 0.75 12.17 17.86
N MET A 71 2.08 12.24 17.81
CA MET A 71 2.95 11.08 17.71
C MET A 71 3.70 10.88 19.03
N VAL A 72 3.79 9.61 19.46
CA VAL A 72 4.60 9.19 20.60
C VAL A 72 5.55 8.11 20.13
N ASN A 73 6.84 8.44 20.09
CA ASN A 73 7.90 7.54 19.71
C ASN A 73 8.61 7.02 20.96
N ASP A 74 8.41 5.75 21.27
CA ASP A 74 8.97 5.11 22.47
C ASP A 74 10.50 5.11 22.42
N THR A 75 11.12 5.00 21.24
CA THR A 75 12.58 5.09 21.07
C THR A 75 13.11 6.47 21.46
N GLU A 76 12.44 7.55 21.06
CA GLU A 76 12.83 8.93 21.44
C GLU A 76 12.67 9.19 22.94
N LEU A 77 11.73 8.51 23.59
CA LEU A 77 11.50 8.59 25.02
C LEU A 77 12.47 7.72 25.85
N GLY A 78 13.32 6.94 25.17
CA GLY A 78 14.23 5.98 25.84
C GLY A 78 13.50 4.83 26.54
N LEU A 79 12.31 4.47 26.05
CA LEU A 79 11.53 3.37 26.58
C LEU A 79 11.97 2.05 25.93
N ASP A 80 12.02 0.99 26.73
CA ASP A 80 12.28 -0.35 26.27
C ASP A 80 10.95 -1.09 25.99
N GLU A 81 11.02 -2.32 25.49
CA GLU A 81 9.84 -3.16 25.23
C GLU A 81 9.18 -3.65 26.55
N SER A 82 9.76 -3.36 27.71
CA SER A 82 9.19 -3.77 28.97
C SER A 82 7.93 -2.97 29.32
N MET A 83 6.93 -3.63 29.85
CA MET A 83 5.70 -3.00 30.33
C MET A 83 5.86 -2.53 31.79
N SER A 84 7.03 -1.98 32.14
CA SER A 84 7.34 -1.50 33.49
C SER A 84 6.46 -0.32 33.89
N PRO A 85 6.20 -0.15 35.21
CA PRO A 85 5.49 1.05 35.72
C PRO A 85 6.14 2.37 35.30
N HIS A 86 7.48 2.39 35.21
CA HIS A 86 8.23 3.56 34.78
C HIS A 86 7.90 3.96 33.33
N ASN A 87 7.80 3.00 32.41
CA ASN A 87 7.47 3.25 31.02
C ASN A 87 6.08 3.90 30.89
N TRP A 88 5.09 3.44 31.61
CA TRP A 88 3.75 4.01 31.62
C TRP A 88 3.73 5.45 32.13
N LEU A 89 4.51 5.74 33.18
CA LEU A 89 4.64 7.08 33.72
C LEU A 89 5.25 8.07 32.70
N VAL A 90 6.37 7.70 32.09
CA VAL A 90 7.08 8.54 31.09
C VAL A 90 6.24 8.72 29.84
N TRP A 91 5.66 7.63 29.35
CA TRP A 91 4.85 7.62 28.14
C TRP A 91 3.59 8.51 28.27
N SER A 92 2.80 8.32 29.35
CA SER A 92 1.61 9.13 29.56
C SER A 92 1.92 10.60 29.83
N LYS A 93 3.06 10.89 30.51
CA LYS A 93 3.56 12.26 30.67
C LYS A 93 3.84 12.92 29.33
N ALA A 94 4.49 12.20 28.39
CA ALA A 94 4.78 12.74 27.06
C ALA A 94 3.50 13.13 26.30
N ILE A 95 2.41 12.37 26.46
CA ILE A 95 1.11 12.73 25.90
C ILE A 95 0.57 14.01 26.53
N PHE A 96 0.57 14.13 27.85
CA PHE A 96 0.12 15.34 28.53
C PHE A 96 0.94 16.58 28.16
N ASP A 97 2.25 16.44 28.05
CA ASP A 97 3.13 17.55 27.63
C ASP A 97 2.77 18.04 26.22
N GLN A 98 2.45 17.11 25.29
CA GLN A 98 1.99 17.48 23.95
C GLN A 98 0.59 18.13 23.97
N ILE A 99 -0.33 17.67 24.82
CA ILE A 99 -1.64 18.29 24.99
C ILE A 99 -1.51 19.73 25.47
N VAL A 100 -0.70 19.98 26.50
CA VAL A 100 -0.40 21.35 26.98
C VAL A 100 0.20 22.21 25.87
N LYS A 101 1.14 21.68 25.13
CA LYS A 101 1.78 22.40 24.01
C LYS A 101 0.77 22.82 22.94
N VAL A 102 -0.19 21.95 22.62
CA VAL A 102 -1.21 22.20 21.59
C VAL A 102 -2.31 23.15 22.10
N THR A 103 -2.75 22.98 23.35
CA THR A 103 -3.88 23.73 23.90
C THR A 103 -3.48 25.04 24.55
N GLY A 104 -2.24 25.18 25.01
CA GLY A 104 -1.77 26.29 25.84
C GLY A 104 -2.42 26.33 27.24
N THR A 105 -3.14 25.27 27.65
CA THR A 105 -3.88 25.17 28.90
C THR A 105 -3.05 24.43 29.96
N LEU A 106 -3.09 24.90 31.22
CA LEU A 106 -2.40 24.21 32.31
C LEU A 106 -3.04 22.85 32.60
N LEU A 107 -2.22 21.87 32.97
CA LEU A 107 -2.68 20.51 33.33
C LEU A 107 -3.77 20.52 34.42
N SER A 108 -3.68 21.43 35.40
CA SER A 108 -4.67 21.59 36.48
C SER A 108 -6.06 22.00 36.00
N ASP A 109 -6.15 22.61 34.81
CA ASP A 109 -7.39 23.15 34.27
C ASP A 109 -8.05 22.20 33.26
N ILE A 110 -7.46 21.01 33.08
CA ILE A 110 -7.93 19.98 32.17
C ILE A 110 -8.42 18.78 32.98
N HIS A 111 -9.58 18.25 32.60
CA HIS A 111 -10.05 16.94 33.00
C HIS A 111 -9.79 15.95 31.85
N PHE A 112 -8.88 14.98 32.10
CA PHE A 112 -8.46 14.01 31.10
C PHE A 112 -9.33 12.77 31.13
N ARG A 113 -9.74 12.30 29.97
CA ARG A 113 -10.59 11.11 29.79
C ARG A 113 -9.94 10.16 28.80
N TRP A 114 -9.40 9.03 29.33
CA TRP A 114 -8.80 8.00 28.51
C TRP A 114 -9.88 7.04 28.02
N TYR A 115 -9.91 6.79 26.71
CA TYR A 115 -10.80 5.82 26.10
C TYR A 115 -10.00 4.61 25.69
N VAL A 116 -10.21 3.47 26.35
CA VAL A 116 -9.51 2.21 26.14
C VAL A 116 -10.50 1.07 25.87
N ALA A 117 -10.07 0.06 25.12
CA ALA A 117 -10.91 -1.09 24.80
C ALA A 117 -10.39 -2.39 25.44
N GLU A 118 -9.36 -2.29 26.26
CA GLU A 118 -8.74 -3.45 26.94
C GLU A 118 -8.53 -3.12 28.42
N GLU A 119 -8.99 -4.03 29.29
CA GLU A 119 -8.83 -3.93 30.75
C GLU A 119 -7.37 -3.74 31.18
N PHE A 120 -6.45 -4.34 30.43
CA PHE A 120 -5.02 -4.19 30.65
C PHE A 120 -4.57 -2.72 30.62
N TYR A 121 -5.04 -1.94 29.64
CA TYR A 121 -4.70 -0.51 29.54
C TYR A 121 -5.36 0.30 30.64
N GLU A 122 -6.62 0.00 30.98
CA GLU A 122 -7.32 0.62 32.10
C GLU A 122 -6.52 0.43 33.39
N GLN A 123 -6.14 -0.82 33.71
CA GLN A 123 -5.38 -1.13 34.91
C GLN A 123 -4.04 -0.36 34.94
N ARG A 124 -3.29 -0.36 33.84
CA ARG A 124 -1.97 0.29 33.77
C ARG A 124 -2.06 1.81 33.95
N LEU A 125 -3.02 2.45 33.32
CA LEU A 125 -3.23 3.90 33.47
C LEU A 125 -3.65 4.24 34.91
N CYS A 126 -4.56 3.50 35.50
CA CYS A 126 -5.03 3.72 36.88
C CYS A 126 -3.95 3.46 37.95
N GLU A 127 -2.99 2.55 37.70
CA GLU A 127 -1.94 2.22 38.65
C GLU A 127 -0.68 3.09 38.46
N ASN A 128 -0.26 3.34 37.21
CA ASN A 128 1.07 3.83 36.86
C ASN A 128 1.07 5.04 35.93
N GLY A 129 -0.11 5.56 35.51
CA GLY A 129 -0.21 6.70 34.64
C GLY A 129 0.25 8.00 35.33
N TYR A 130 0.80 8.95 34.55
CA TYR A 130 1.30 10.23 35.09
C TYR A 130 0.20 11.05 35.76
N GLY A 131 -1.02 11.05 35.21
CA GLY A 131 -2.15 11.77 35.80
C GLY A 131 -2.45 11.29 37.21
N LYS A 132 -2.49 9.97 37.42
CA LYS A 132 -2.68 9.35 38.74
C LYS A 132 -1.54 9.70 39.70
N MET A 133 -0.30 9.55 39.26
CA MET A 133 0.88 9.83 40.07
C MET A 133 1.05 11.31 40.43
N SER A 134 0.54 12.20 39.58
CA SER A 134 0.61 13.67 39.74
C SER A 134 -0.69 14.25 40.31
N ASN A 135 -1.65 13.41 40.71
CA ASN A 135 -2.94 13.80 41.26
C ASN A 135 -3.72 14.79 40.34
N LEU A 136 -3.68 14.56 39.03
CA LEU A 136 -4.44 15.32 38.05
C LEU A 136 -5.89 14.81 37.97
N SER A 137 -6.77 15.65 37.44
CA SER A 137 -8.17 15.28 37.20
C SER A 137 -8.24 14.35 35.97
N GLU A 138 -8.35 13.05 36.18
CA GLU A 138 -8.44 12.07 35.11
C GLU A 138 -9.42 10.94 35.42
N GLU A 139 -10.00 10.36 34.36
CA GLU A 139 -10.75 9.11 34.41
C GLU A 139 -10.38 8.19 33.24
N VAL A 140 -10.51 6.90 33.43
CA VAL A 140 -10.31 5.89 32.36
C VAL A 140 -11.66 5.25 32.05
N ILE A 141 -12.05 5.27 30.78
CA ILE A 141 -13.31 4.77 30.27
C ILE A 141 -13.05 3.51 29.48
N LEU A 142 -13.42 2.37 30.03
CA LEU A 142 -13.40 1.10 29.33
C LEU A 142 -14.59 1.01 28.38
N VAL A 143 -14.33 0.82 27.09
CA VAL A 143 -15.35 0.70 26.05
C VAL A 143 -15.48 -0.76 25.65
N ASP A 144 -16.70 -1.28 25.60
CA ASP A 144 -16.93 -2.68 25.24
C ASP A 144 -16.49 -2.94 23.79
N ARG A 145 -15.55 -3.88 23.63
CA ARG A 145 -15.01 -4.30 22.33
C ARG A 145 -15.93 -5.25 21.56
N ASN A 146 -16.95 -5.81 22.23
CA ASN A 146 -17.84 -6.81 21.61
C ASN A 146 -18.75 -6.23 20.53
N GLU A 147 -18.97 -4.91 20.50
CA GLU A 147 -19.74 -4.25 19.46
C GLU A 147 -19.04 -4.30 18.07
N ASN A 148 -17.71 -4.32 18.05
CA ASN A 148 -16.92 -4.41 16.82
C ASN A 148 -15.62 -5.21 17.04
N PRO A 149 -15.70 -6.56 17.07
CA PRO A 149 -14.59 -7.43 17.44
C PRO A 149 -13.54 -7.50 16.30
N ILE A 150 -12.76 -6.45 16.14
CA ILE A 150 -11.69 -6.33 15.15
C ILE A 150 -10.37 -5.94 15.81
N SER A 151 -9.26 -6.42 15.29
CA SER A 151 -7.91 -6.03 15.74
C SER A 151 -6.98 -5.75 14.56
N GLY A 152 -5.94 -4.96 14.79
CA GLY A 152 -4.90 -4.72 13.80
C GLY A 152 -4.22 -6.02 13.32
N THR A 153 -4.07 -7.01 14.21
CA THR A 153 -3.54 -8.34 13.86
C THR A 153 -4.44 -9.04 12.84
N LEU A 154 -5.75 -9.11 13.11
CA LEU A 154 -6.71 -9.72 12.16
C LEU A 154 -6.70 -8.99 10.80
N CYS A 155 -6.59 -7.66 10.80
CA CYS A 155 -6.48 -6.90 9.56
C CYS A 155 -5.19 -7.19 8.79
N ARG A 156 -4.06 -7.43 9.47
CA ARG A 156 -2.79 -7.76 8.82
C ARG A 156 -2.75 -9.20 8.32
N THR A 157 -3.25 -10.16 9.11
CA THR A 157 -3.18 -11.59 8.75
C THR A 157 -4.23 -12.01 7.73
N HIS A 158 -5.41 -11.37 7.74
CA HIS A 158 -6.51 -11.69 6.82
C HIS A 158 -7.12 -10.41 6.22
N PRO A 159 -6.33 -9.60 5.46
CA PRO A 159 -6.77 -8.28 5.01
C PRO A 159 -8.00 -8.32 4.13
N LEU A 160 -8.13 -9.28 3.22
CA LEU A 160 -9.29 -9.39 2.32
C LEU A 160 -10.58 -9.71 3.08
N LYS A 161 -10.52 -10.59 4.07
CA LYS A 161 -11.66 -10.92 4.93
C LYS A 161 -12.16 -9.71 5.74
N TYR A 162 -11.23 -8.88 6.20
CA TYR A 162 -11.55 -7.70 7.01
C TYR A 162 -11.42 -6.40 6.21
N TRP A 163 -11.43 -6.45 4.88
CA TRP A 163 -11.20 -5.31 4.00
C TRP A 163 -12.07 -4.10 4.35
N ASN A 164 -13.37 -4.32 4.55
CA ASN A 164 -14.30 -3.27 4.90
C ASN A 164 -14.12 -2.71 6.31
N LYS A 165 -13.32 -3.36 7.16
CA LYS A 165 -12.97 -2.90 8.50
C LYS A 165 -11.71 -2.04 8.51
N ILE A 166 -10.84 -2.17 7.51
CA ILE A 166 -9.65 -1.33 7.33
C ILE A 166 -10.12 0.03 6.81
N THR A 167 -9.61 1.11 7.42
CA THR A 167 -9.95 2.47 6.97
C THR A 167 -9.37 2.75 5.57
N PRO A 168 -10.08 3.53 4.73
CA PRO A 168 -9.69 3.74 3.35
C PRO A 168 -8.21 4.15 3.14
N PRO A 169 -7.62 5.09 3.92
CA PRO A 169 -6.23 5.50 3.71
C PRO A 169 -5.18 4.40 3.93
N PHE A 170 -5.57 3.30 4.60
CA PHE A 170 -4.67 2.17 4.86
C PHE A 170 -4.85 1.02 3.88
N ARG A 171 -5.93 0.97 3.11
CA ARG A 171 -6.27 -0.17 2.25
C ARG A 171 -5.21 -0.47 1.19
N ALA A 172 -4.61 0.54 0.60
CA ALA A 172 -3.58 0.36 -0.43
C ALA A 172 -2.39 -0.50 0.05
N TYR A 173 -2.06 -0.47 1.34
CA TYR A 173 -0.97 -1.26 1.94
C TYR A 173 -1.31 -2.74 2.16
N PHE A 174 -2.55 -3.12 1.93
CA PHE A 174 -3.08 -4.47 2.11
C PHE A 174 -3.73 -5.01 0.84
N SER A 175 -3.67 -4.26 -0.26
CA SER A 175 -4.11 -4.72 -1.58
C SER A 175 -3.21 -5.83 -2.08
N ARG A 176 -3.81 -6.88 -2.65
CA ARG A 176 -3.10 -7.92 -3.38
C ARG A 176 -2.99 -7.52 -4.84
N ASN A 177 -1.77 -7.28 -5.28
CA ASN A 177 -1.48 -6.75 -6.61
C ASN A 177 -0.98 -7.88 -7.52
N ILE A 178 -1.68 -8.15 -8.60
CA ILE A 178 -1.40 -9.24 -9.52
C ILE A 178 -1.04 -8.65 -10.88
N LEU A 179 0.10 -9.06 -11.41
CA LEU A 179 0.58 -8.68 -12.72
C LEU A 179 0.40 -9.82 -13.71
N ILE A 180 -0.14 -9.51 -14.89
CA ILE A 180 -0.19 -10.40 -16.04
C ILE A 180 0.67 -9.77 -17.14
N ALA A 181 1.91 -10.21 -17.26
CA ALA A 181 2.90 -9.66 -18.17
C ALA A 181 3.25 -10.63 -19.31
N GLY A 182 4.09 -10.17 -20.24
CA GLY A 182 4.55 -10.94 -21.39
C GLY A 182 4.75 -10.06 -22.61
N THR A 183 5.14 -10.66 -23.72
CA THR A 183 5.40 -9.94 -24.97
C THR A 183 4.11 -9.49 -25.68
N ALA A 184 4.27 -8.79 -26.80
CA ALA A 184 3.13 -8.32 -27.58
C ALA A 184 2.26 -9.47 -28.12
N SER A 185 0.95 -9.26 -28.19
CA SER A 185 -0.04 -10.15 -28.82
C SER A 185 -0.23 -11.54 -28.17
N GLU A 186 0.21 -11.71 -26.92
CA GLU A 186 0.01 -12.98 -26.16
C GLU A 186 -1.33 -13.03 -25.42
N GLY A 187 -2.16 -12.02 -25.53
CA GLY A 187 -3.50 -12.02 -24.92
C GLY A 187 -3.55 -11.49 -23.49
N LYS A 188 -2.50 -10.81 -23.00
CA LYS A 188 -2.44 -10.18 -21.66
C LYS A 188 -3.69 -9.36 -21.35
N THR A 189 -3.96 -8.34 -22.15
CA THR A 189 -5.10 -7.42 -21.98
C THR A 189 -6.43 -8.16 -21.96
N THR A 190 -6.58 -9.19 -22.80
CA THR A 190 -7.80 -10.01 -22.83
C THR A 190 -7.95 -10.79 -21.53
N LEU A 191 -6.90 -11.45 -21.08
CA LEU A 191 -6.92 -12.24 -19.85
C LEU A 191 -7.15 -11.35 -18.63
N THR A 192 -6.41 -10.24 -18.50
CA THR A 192 -6.55 -9.27 -17.40
C THR A 192 -7.97 -8.71 -17.32
N ARG A 193 -8.52 -8.27 -18.46
CA ARG A 193 -9.90 -7.77 -18.55
C ARG A 193 -10.94 -8.81 -18.18
N ASP A 194 -10.79 -10.05 -18.67
CA ASP A 194 -11.80 -11.09 -18.46
C ASP A 194 -11.77 -11.61 -17.02
N ILE A 195 -10.59 -11.70 -16.39
CA ILE A 195 -10.43 -11.95 -14.95
C ILE A 195 -11.02 -10.78 -14.14
N GLY A 196 -10.69 -9.52 -14.51
CA GLY A 196 -11.23 -8.33 -13.86
C GLY A 196 -12.77 -8.33 -13.88
N LYS A 197 -13.38 -8.65 -15.01
CA LYS A 197 -14.86 -8.78 -15.13
C LYS A 197 -15.41 -9.94 -14.33
N TYR A 198 -14.73 -11.09 -14.32
CA TYR A 198 -15.19 -12.28 -13.62
C TYR A 198 -15.30 -12.07 -12.10
N PHE A 199 -14.35 -11.35 -11.51
CA PHE A 199 -14.31 -11.06 -10.07
C PHE A 199 -14.78 -9.66 -9.69
N ALA A 200 -15.17 -8.82 -10.66
CA ALA A 200 -15.45 -7.39 -10.47
C ALA A 200 -14.25 -6.61 -9.83
N LEU A 201 -13.03 -6.88 -10.29
CA LEU A 201 -11.80 -6.26 -9.82
C LEU A 201 -11.42 -5.07 -10.69
N PRO A 202 -10.80 -4.03 -10.10
CA PRO A 202 -10.14 -2.99 -10.87
C PRO A 202 -8.94 -3.59 -11.62
N TYR A 203 -8.76 -3.16 -12.84
CA TYR A 203 -7.61 -3.56 -13.65
C TYR A 203 -7.07 -2.38 -14.47
N SER A 204 -5.76 -2.31 -14.61
CA SER A 204 -5.11 -1.36 -15.50
C SER A 204 -4.79 -2.02 -16.85
N TYR A 205 -4.80 -1.20 -17.88
CA TYR A 205 -4.31 -1.54 -19.21
C TYR A 205 -2.98 -0.81 -19.49
N GLU A 206 -2.30 -1.23 -20.55
CA GLU A 206 -1.00 -0.68 -20.96
C GLU A 206 -1.14 0.77 -21.45
N LYS A 207 -0.66 1.73 -20.65
CA LYS A 207 -0.68 3.17 -20.99
C LYS A 207 0.22 3.52 -22.17
N GLY A 208 1.25 2.74 -22.40
CA GLY A 208 2.12 2.89 -23.56
C GLY A 208 1.40 2.89 -24.91
N ARG A 209 0.28 2.19 -25.01
CA ARG A 209 -0.56 2.20 -26.24
C ARG A 209 -1.14 3.56 -26.51
N ASP A 210 -1.72 4.21 -25.49
CA ASP A 210 -2.32 5.55 -25.63
C ASP A 210 -1.25 6.58 -26.01
N ASN A 211 -0.07 6.48 -25.38
CA ASN A 211 1.02 7.45 -25.54
C ASN A 211 1.73 7.32 -26.88
N CYS A 212 1.81 6.11 -27.43
CA CYS A 212 2.54 5.82 -28.66
C CYS A 212 1.63 5.65 -29.89
N ALA A 213 0.30 5.74 -29.76
CA ALA A 213 -0.67 5.46 -30.82
C ALA A 213 -0.49 6.27 -32.12
N LEU A 214 0.19 7.43 -32.07
CA LEU A 214 0.42 8.30 -33.24
C LEU A 214 1.89 8.29 -33.70
N LYS A 215 2.72 7.40 -33.16
CA LYS A 215 4.15 7.31 -33.47
C LYS A 215 4.50 5.93 -33.99
N THR A 216 5.47 5.87 -34.90
CA THR A 216 6.16 4.62 -35.22
C THR A 216 7.30 4.39 -34.23
N ASP A 217 7.73 3.16 -34.01
CA ASP A 217 8.78 2.84 -33.04
C ASP A 217 10.08 3.65 -33.25
N PRO A 218 10.58 3.91 -34.50
CA PRO A 218 11.72 4.77 -34.71
C PRO A 218 11.52 6.25 -34.32
N GLU A 219 10.28 6.71 -34.19
CA GLU A 219 9.96 8.09 -33.76
C GLU A 219 9.86 8.22 -32.22
N LEU A 220 9.89 7.10 -31.51
CA LEU A 220 9.91 7.09 -30.06
C LEU A 220 11.28 7.57 -29.56
N ASN A 221 11.24 8.35 -28.49
CA ASN A 221 12.43 8.85 -27.81
C ASN A 221 12.36 8.65 -26.29
N VAL A 222 13.42 8.98 -25.60
CA VAL A 222 13.51 8.76 -24.14
C VAL A 222 12.34 9.36 -23.35
N LYS A 223 11.79 10.51 -23.80
CA LYS A 223 10.66 11.15 -23.11
C LYS A 223 9.38 10.31 -23.20
N ASP A 224 9.18 9.60 -24.31
CA ASP A 224 8.02 8.72 -24.48
C ASP A 224 8.09 7.54 -23.51
N PHE A 225 9.27 6.95 -23.34
CA PHE A 225 9.49 5.86 -22.39
C PHE A 225 9.39 6.32 -20.94
N ILE A 226 9.97 7.49 -20.58
CA ILE A 226 9.80 8.10 -19.26
C ILE A 226 8.32 8.31 -18.96
N TYR A 227 7.58 8.83 -19.93
CA TYR A 227 6.14 9.08 -19.78
C TYR A 227 5.36 7.77 -19.61
N ASN A 228 5.68 6.73 -20.37
CA ASN A 228 5.06 5.42 -20.24
C ASN A 228 5.29 4.81 -18.85
N ILE A 229 6.52 4.84 -18.33
CA ILE A 229 6.87 4.37 -16.99
C ILE A 229 6.07 5.15 -15.93
N TYR A 230 6.06 6.49 -16.02
CA TYR A 230 5.38 7.36 -15.07
C TYR A 230 3.86 7.16 -15.08
N GLU A 231 3.22 7.22 -16.26
CA GLU A 231 1.77 7.13 -16.38
C GLU A 231 1.25 5.72 -15.99
N GLN A 232 2.01 4.66 -16.32
CA GLN A 232 1.63 3.31 -15.91
C GLN A 232 1.66 3.18 -14.39
N HIS A 233 2.75 3.62 -13.75
CA HIS A 233 2.88 3.59 -12.29
C HIS A 233 1.75 4.38 -11.62
N LYS A 234 1.54 5.63 -12.04
CA LYS A 234 0.49 6.50 -11.51
C LYS A 234 -0.91 5.89 -11.66
N TYR A 235 -1.21 5.32 -12.82
CA TYR A 235 -2.50 4.70 -13.09
C TYR A 235 -2.73 3.46 -12.21
N ASN A 236 -1.71 2.65 -12.01
CA ASN A 236 -1.78 1.52 -11.09
C ASN A 236 -2.04 1.98 -9.65
N GLU A 237 -1.31 3.00 -9.16
CA GLU A 237 -1.55 3.57 -7.83
C GLU A 237 -2.97 4.13 -7.66
N GLU A 238 -3.49 4.85 -8.64
CA GLU A 238 -4.87 5.37 -8.61
C GLU A 238 -5.91 4.24 -8.48
N LEU A 239 -5.72 3.13 -9.17
CA LEU A 239 -6.60 1.97 -9.08
C LEU A 239 -6.45 1.19 -7.77
N ILE A 240 -5.22 1.01 -7.28
CA ILE A 240 -4.94 0.37 -5.98
C ILE A 240 -5.58 1.17 -4.85
N CYS A 241 -5.45 2.51 -4.88
CA CYS A 241 -6.02 3.41 -3.88
C CYS A 241 -7.52 3.69 -4.06
N SER A 242 -8.13 3.22 -5.15
CA SER A 242 -9.54 3.48 -5.46
C SER A 242 -10.47 2.92 -4.38
N PRO A 243 -11.52 3.68 -3.99
CA PRO A 243 -12.57 3.16 -3.12
C PRO A 243 -13.28 1.91 -3.68
N GLN A 244 -13.25 1.71 -5.00
CA GLN A 244 -13.82 0.55 -5.69
C GLN A 244 -12.91 -0.67 -5.65
N ASN A 245 -11.66 -0.56 -5.20
CA ASN A 245 -10.78 -1.72 -5.03
C ASN A 245 -11.29 -2.58 -3.86
N PRO A 246 -11.72 -3.83 -4.11
CA PRO A 246 -12.18 -4.74 -3.05
C PRO A 246 -11.03 -5.48 -2.34
N GLY A 247 -9.79 -5.11 -2.61
CA GLY A 247 -8.59 -5.69 -2.00
C GLY A 247 -7.70 -6.47 -2.97
N VAL A 248 -8.09 -6.59 -4.24
CA VAL A 248 -7.30 -7.23 -5.29
C VAL A 248 -7.28 -6.33 -6.51
N PHE A 249 -6.10 -6.07 -7.04
CA PHE A 249 -5.85 -5.25 -8.22
C PHE A 249 -5.12 -6.07 -9.29
N LEU A 250 -5.45 -5.83 -10.56
CA LEU A 250 -4.82 -6.48 -11.71
C LEU A 250 -4.13 -5.44 -12.61
N SER A 251 -2.96 -5.80 -13.13
CA SER A 251 -2.29 -5.02 -14.19
C SER A 251 -1.93 -5.93 -15.37
N ASP A 252 -2.05 -5.40 -16.61
CA ASP A 252 -1.62 -6.13 -17.80
C ASP A 252 -0.21 -5.76 -18.25
N THR A 253 0.47 -4.89 -17.50
CA THR A 253 1.84 -4.45 -17.77
C THR A 253 2.46 -3.77 -16.56
N ASP A 254 3.78 -3.63 -16.60
CA ASP A 254 4.58 -2.87 -15.62
C ASP A 254 5.78 -2.17 -16.28
N ASN A 255 6.66 -1.60 -15.44
CA ASN A 255 7.84 -0.88 -15.90
C ASN A 255 8.88 -1.81 -16.55
N MET A 256 8.94 -3.11 -16.15
CA MET A 256 9.86 -4.08 -16.73
C MET A 256 9.49 -4.40 -18.18
N VAL A 257 8.20 -4.42 -18.49
CA VAL A 257 7.73 -4.56 -19.89
C VAL A 257 8.19 -3.36 -20.73
N THR A 258 8.17 -2.15 -20.19
CA THR A 258 8.68 -0.96 -20.87
C THR A 258 10.20 -1.06 -21.11
N LEU A 259 10.97 -1.49 -20.12
CA LEU A 259 12.42 -1.72 -20.25
C LEU A 259 12.76 -2.80 -21.27
N MET A 260 11.97 -3.88 -21.30
CA MET A 260 12.13 -4.97 -22.26
C MET A 260 12.11 -4.46 -23.71
N TYR A 261 11.22 -3.50 -24.02
CA TYR A 261 11.16 -2.87 -25.35
C TYR A 261 12.25 -1.83 -25.55
N ALA A 262 12.59 -1.04 -24.53
CA ALA A 262 13.59 0.02 -24.65
C ALA A 262 15.01 -0.51 -24.97
N LYS A 263 15.39 -1.68 -24.41
CA LYS A 263 16.75 -2.22 -24.58
C LYS A 263 17.14 -2.46 -26.05
N PRO A 264 16.38 -3.22 -26.85
CA PRO A 264 16.71 -3.42 -28.26
C PRO A 264 16.72 -2.13 -29.09
N TYR A 265 15.95 -1.11 -28.67
CA TYR A 265 15.91 0.17 -29.35
C TYR A 265 17.16 1.00 -29.05
N SER A 266 17.71 0.93 -27.83
CA SER A 266 18.97 1.61 -27.49
C SER A 266 20.20 1.03 -28.18
N GLU A 267 20.12 -0.18 -28.73
CA GLU A 267 21.19 -0.85 -29.47
C GLU A 267 21.17 -0.54 -30.98
N ARG A 268 20.20 0.23 -31.44
CA ARG A 268 19.98 0.53 -32.87
C ARG A 268 20.10 2.02 -33.16
N ALA A 269 21.00 2.36 -34.07
CA ALA A 269 21.29 3.75 -34.45
C ALA A 269 20.12 4.49 -35.15
N ASP A 270 19.10 3.77 -35.63
CA ASP A 270 17.93 4.31 -36.29
C ASP A 270 16.75 4.57 -35.31
N PHE A 271 16.94 4.35 -34.01
CA PHE A 271 15.96 4.65 -32.97
C PHE A 271 16.33 5.89 -32.17
N GLY A 272 15.35 6.54 -31.57
CA GLY A 272 15.48 7.81 -30.85
C GLY A 272 15.97 7.70 -29.41
N ILE A 273 16.55 6.56 -29.01
CA ILE A 273 17.16 6.31 -27.68
C ILE A 273 18.51 5.62 -27.82
N ASP A 274 19.43 5.89 -26.90
CA ASP A 274 20.75 5.27 -26.83
C ASP A 274 20.97 4.50 -25.50
N GLU A 275 22.18 4.02 -25.26
CA GLU A 275 22.49 3.27 -24.04
C GLU A 275 22.44 4.12 -22.76
N ASP A 276 22.78 5.41 -22.84
CA ASP A 276 22.67 6.32 -21.70
C ASP A 276 21.19 6.60 -21.38
N ASP A 277 20.36 6.74 -22.39
CA ASP A 277 18.90 6.84 -22.24
C ASP A 277 18.31 5.56 -21.61
N TYR A 278 18.74 4.38 -22.08
CA TYR A 278 18.30 3.12 -21.46
C TYR A 278 18.67 3.02 -20.00
N LYS A 279 19.89 3.42 -19.63
CA LYS A 279 20.32 3.45 -18.24
C LYS A 279 19.45 4.38 -17.38
N LEU A 280 19.11 5.57 -17.90
CA LEU A 280 18.19 6.49 -17.23
C LEU A 280 16.81 5.85 -16.99
N LEU A 281 16.28 5.15 -18.00
CA LEU A 281 15.00 4.45 -17.90
C LEU A 281 15.05 3.31 -16.87
N TYR A 282 16.15 2.57 -16.82
CA TYR A 282 16.41 1.52 -15.84
C TYR A 282 16.42 2.08 -14.42
N ASP A 283 17.19 3.15 -14.18
CA ASP A 283 17.26 3.81 -12.87
C ASP A 283 15.87 4.34 -12.42
N LEU A 284 15.09 4.87 -13.37
CA LEU A 284 13.72 5.34 -13.10
C LEU A 284 12.80 4.18 -12.75
N ALA A 285 12.83 3.08 -13.50
CA ALA A 285 12.05 1.89 -13.24
C ALA A 285 12.39 1.30 -11.87
N ALA A 286 13.70 1.21 -11.54
CA ALA A 286 14.18 0.76 -10.24
C ALA A 286 13.74 1.67 -9.08
N ALA A 287 13.58 2.97 -9.31
CA ALA A 287 13.07 3.88 -8.29
C ALA A 287 11.58 3.64 -8.01
N TYR A 288 10.78 3.42 -9.04
CA TYR A 288 9.35 3.09 -8.90
C TYR A 288 9.12 1.68 -8.32
N ASP A 289 9.99 0.72 -8.67
CA ASP A 289 9.94 -0.63 -8.15
C ASP A 289 9.98 -0.69 -6.61
N LYS A 290 10.74 0.20 -5.97
CA LYS A 290 10.80 0.33 -4.50
C LYS A 290 9.45 0.72 -3.86
N THR A 291 8.52 1.23 -4.64
CA THR A 291 7.19 1.67 -4.18
C THR A 291 6.06 0.78 -4.68
N THR A 292 6.36 -0.13 -5.61
CA THR A 292 5.42 -1.11 -6.16
C THR A 292 5.72 -2.48 -5.57
N SER A 293 4.71 -3.23 -5.19
CA SER A 293 4.87 -4.65 -4.85
C SER A 293 3.87 -5.48 -5.66
N TRP A 294 4.35 -6.56 -6.26
CA TRP A 294 3.54 -7.57 -6.91
C TRP A 294 3.46 -8.81 -6.02
N ASP A 295 2.26 -9.17 -5.56
CA ASP A 295 2.05 -10.39 -4.79
C ASP A 295 2.16 -11.64 -5.68
N LYS A 296 1.84 -11.49 -6.97
CA LYS A 296 1.96 -12.54 -7.98
C LYS A 296 2.20 -11.95 -9.36
N ILE A 297 3.16 -12.52 -10.08
CA ILE A 297 3.42 -12.23 -11.49
C ILE A 297 3.12 -13.48 -12.32
N PHE A 298 2.27 -13.33 -13.32
CA PHE A 298 2.02 -14.32 -14.34
C PHE A 298 2.61 -13.87 -15.68
N LEU A 299 3.50 -14.67 -16.26
CA LEU A 299 4.14 -14.38 -17.54
C LEU A 299 3.54 -15.26 -18.65
N LEU A 300 2.83 -14.64 -19.60
CA LEU A 300 2.34 -15.31 -20.78
C LEU A 300 3.48 -15.66 -21.73
N SER A 301 3.66 -16.95 -21.97
CA SER A 301 4.67 -17.47 -22.89
C SER A 301 4.33 -17.15 -24.35
N PRO A 302 5.31 -16.82 -25.20
CA PRO A 302 5.08 -16.59 -26.63
C PRO A 302 4.48 -17.81 -27.35
N HIS A 303 3.46 -17.60 -28.17
CA HIS A 303 2.83 -18.65 -28.97
C HIS A 303 3.19 -18.55 -30.45
N LYS A 304 3.36 -19.69 -31.11
CA LYS A 304 3.64 -19.75 -32.56
C LYS A 304 2.44 -19.31 -33.43
N LYS A 305 1.23 -19.30 -32.87
CA LYS A 305 0.01 -18.98 -33.63
C LYS A 305 -0.33 -17.48 -33.56
N GLY A 306 -0.44 -16.91 -34.78
CA GLY A 306 -1.23 -15.77 -35.14
C GLY A 306 -1.17 -14.53 -34.24
N ILE A 307 -0.32 -13.59 -34.65
CA ILE A 307 -0.39 -12.22 -34.16
C ILE A 307 -1.66 -11.59 -34.73
N VAL A 308 -2.47 -11.01 -33.86
CA VAL A 308 -3.52 -10.10 -34.30
C VAL A 308 -2.86 -8.74 -34.53
N ASN A 309 -2.73 -8.36 -35.80
CA ASN A 309 -2.32 -7.02 -36.15
C ASN A 309 -3.53 -6.09 -35.88
N ASP A 310 -3.47 -5.37 -34.76
CA ASP A 310 -4.47 -4.36 -34.39
C ASP A 310 -4.24 -3.02 -35.09
N GLY A 311 -3.17 -2.90 -35.91
CA GLY A 311 -2.81 -1.68 -36.63
C GLY A 311 -2.14 -0.61 -35.75
N GLU A 312 -1.94 -0.88 -34.46
CA GLU A 312 -1.43 0.08 -33.46
C GLU A 312 0.07 -0.12 -33.17
N ARG A 313 0.72 -1.10 -33.82
CA ARG A 313 2.11 -1.48 -33.49
C ARG A 313 2.97 -1.59 -34.73
N TYR A 314 4.22 -1.14 -34.59
CA TYR A 314 5.26 -1.46 -35.56
C TYR A 314 5.54 -2.99 -35.52
N MET A 315 5.39 -3.66 -36.67
CA MET A 315 5.30 -5.11 -36.77
C MET A 315 6.55 -5.90 -37.21
N PRO A 316 7.82 -5.38 -37.15
CA PRO A 316 8.98 -6.27 -37.29
C PRO A 316 9.06 -7.31 -36.15
N ASP A 317 8.47 -7.01 -34.99
CA ASP A 317 8.47 -7.87 -33.81
C ASP A 317 7.39 -8.97 -33.88
N SER A 318 6.75 -9.11 -35.03
CA SER A 318 5.75 -10.17 -35.27
C SER A 318 6.35 -11.57 -35.36
N ASP A 319 7.68 -11.67 -35.54
CA ASP A 319 8.37 -12.95 -35.59
C ASP A 319 8.38 -13.62 -34.20
N TYR A 320 7.99 -14.88 -34.21
CA TYR A 320 8.01 -15.72 -33.00
C TYR A 320 9.38 -15.76 -32.32
N GLU A 321 10.46 -15.83 -33.09
CA GLU A 321 11.83 -15.87 -32.56
C GLU A 321 12.22 -14.55 -31.86
N ILE A 322 11.77 -13.42 -32.40
CA ILE A 322 12.00 -12.10 -31.78
C ILE A 322 11.21 -12.01 -30.49
N ARG A 323 9.95 -12.40 -30.46
CA ARG A 323 9.13 -12.44 -29.23
C ARG A 323 9.73 -13.35 -28.17
N CYS A 324 10.30 -14.49 -28.54
CA CYS A 324 11.03 -15.33 -27.61
C CYS A 324 12.25 -14.62 -27.00
N LYS A 325 13.00 -13.83 -27.78
CA LYS A 325 14.12 -13.04 -27.24
C LYS A 325 13.65 -11.98 -26.26
N PHE A 326 12.59 -11.26 -26.59
CA PHE A 326 11.96 -10.31 -25.66
C PHE A 326 11.48 -10.99 -24.38
N PHE A 327 10.89 -12.16 -24.49
CA PHE A 327 10.43 -12.92 -23.33
C PHE A 327 11.57 -13.35 -22.42
N GLU A 328 12.68 -13.85 -22.98
CA GLU A 328 13.86 -14.18 -22.19
C GLU A 328 14.50 -12.94 -21.54
N HIS A 329 14.50 -11.79 -22.23
CA HIS A 329 14.97 -10.54 -21.65
C HIS A 329 14.04 -10.08 -20.51
N LEU A 330 12.72 -10.16 -20.68
CA LEU A 330 11.74 -9.83 -19.63
C LEU A 330 11.94 -10.70 -18.37
N LYS A 331 12.17 -12.00 -18.56
CA LYS A 331 12.51 -12.91 -17.45
C LYS A 331 13.79 -12.47 -16.74
N SER A 332 14.84 -12.13 -17.50
CA SER A 332 16.10 -11.67 -16.89
C SER A 332 15.93 -10.40 -16.08
N LEU A 333 15.06 -9.47 -16.50
CA LEU A 333 14.72 -8.29 -15.70
C LEU A 333 14.01 -8.66 -14.40
N TYR A 334 13.00 -9.54 -14.43
CA TYR A 334 12.33 -9.98 -13.20
C TYR A 334 13.29 -10.73 -12.27
N ASP A 335 14.17 -11.58 -12.81
CA ASP A 335 15.20 -12.28 -12.02
C ASP A 335 16.17 -11.29 -11.36
N GLU A 336 16.62 -10.25 -12.09
CA GLU A 336 17.51 -9.20 -11.59
C GLU A 336 16.89 -8.37 -10.48
N PHE A 337 15.59 -8.06 -10.60
CA PHE A 337 14.83 -7.35 -9.56
C PHE A 337 14.33 -8.25 -8.42
N GLY A 338 14.63 -9.56 -8.47
CA GLY A 338 14.30 -10.51 -7.41
C GLY A 338 12.84 -10.92 -7.34
N TYR A 339 12.11 -10.81 -8.44
CA TYR A 339 10.70 -11.22 -8.51
C TYR A 339 10.56 -12.71 -8.82
N GLU A 340 9.64 -13.34 -8.11
CA GLU A 340 9.14 -14.67 -8.47
C GLU A 340 7.96 -14.53 -9.45
N TYR A 341 7.95 -15.37 -10.49
CA TYR A 341 6.87 -15.38 -11.49
C TYR A 341 6.47 -16.79 -11.88
N GLU A 342 5.26 -16.92 -12.39
CA GLU A 342 4.72 -18.16 -12.92
C GLU A 342 4.49 -18.03 -14.43
N ILE A 343 5.07 -18.96 -15.21
CA ILE A 343 4.90 -18.98 -16.65
C ILE A 343 3.54 -19.61 -17.01
N LEU A 344 2.75 -18.87 -17.78
CA LEU A 344 1.49 -19.33 -18.37
C LEU A 344 1.75 -19.78 -19.81
N ASP A 345 1.89 -21.07 -20.03
CA ASP A 345 2.20 -21.73 -21.30
C ASP A 345 1.04 -22.54 -21.88
N GLY A 346 -0.11 -22.56 -21.21
CA GLY A 346 -1.32 -23.21 -21.61
C GLY A 346 -2.10 -22.45 -22.70
N ASN A 347 -3.19 -23.06 -23.17
CA ASN A 347 -4.15 -22.33 -23.98
C ASN A 347 -4.87 -21.26 -23.13
N TYR A 348 -5.65 -20.38 -23.80
CA TYR A 348 -6.33 -19.26 -23.13
C TYR A 348 -7.15 -19.69 -21.89
N TYR A 349 -7.93 -20.81 -22.03
CA TYR A 349 -8.80 -21.27 -20.95
C TYR A 349 -8.01 -21.87 -19.78
N GLU A 350 -6.94 -22.61 -20.05
CA GLU A 350 -6.04 -23.14 -19.02
C GLU A 350 -5.37 -22.02 -18.25
N ASN A 351 -4.86 -20.99 -18.95
CA ASN A 351 -4.27 -19.82 -18.33
C ASN A 351 -5.29 -19.02 -17.49
N PHE A 352 -6.52 -18.87 -18.02
CA PHE A 352 -7.61 -18.24 -17.27
C PHE A 352 -7.93 -19.02 -15.98
N LEU A 353 -7.99 -20.35 -16.02
CA LEU A 353 -8.24 -21.17 -14.84
C LEU A 353 -7.13 -21.01 -13.79
N ARG A 354 -5.86 -20.98 -14.18
CA ARG A 354 -4.72 -20.82 -13.26
C ARG A 354 -4.80 -19.49 -12.53
N VAL A 355 -5.01 -18.37 -13.23
CA VAL A 355 -5.15 -17.04 -12.61
C VAL A 355 -6.40 -16.98 -11.74
N ARG A 356 -7.54 -17.50 -12.22
CA ARG A 356 -8.79 -17.56 -11.46
C ARG A 356 -8.62 -18.31 -10.14
N ASP A 357 -7.99 -19.47 -10.16
CA ASP A 357 -7.86 -20.34 -8.99
C ASP A 357 -6.89 -19.76 -7.97
N TYR A 358 -5.84 -19.07 -8.42
CA TYR A 358 -4.97 -18.26 -7.53
C TYR A 358 -5.78 -17.16 -6.80
N ILE A 359 -6.57 -16.38 -7.55
CA ILE A 359 -7.37 -15.29 -6.94
C ILE A 359 -8.41 -15.84 -5.96
N ARG A 360 -9.07 -16.98 -6.28
CA ARG A 360 -9.98 -17.63 -5.35
C ARG A 360 -9.30 -18.01 -4.04
N GLY A 361 -8.10 -18.59 -4.13
CA GLY A 361 -7.31 -18.93 -2.95
C GLY A 361 -7.06 -17.75 -2.03
N LEU A 362 -6.84 -16.53 -2.57
CA LEU A 362 -6.67 -15.32 -1.76
C LEU A 362 -7.90 -14.96 -0.89
N TYR A 363 -9.10 -15.31 -1.33
CA TYR A 363 -10.34 -15.06 -0.57
C TYR A 363 -10.68 -16.18 0.42
N ASP A 364 -10.05 -17.35 0.27
CA ASP A 364 -10.23 -18.50 1.17
C ASP A 364 -9.25 -18.45 2.38
N GLU A 365 -8.21 -17.60 2.32
CA GLU A 365 -7.30 -17.30 3.43
C GLU A 365 -7.94 -16.35 4.47
#